data_51fadad0d8720a9e2c6d0a34449051f9
#
_entry.id   51fadad0d8720a9e2c6d0a34449051f9
#
_cell.length_a   1.000
_cell.length_b   1.000
_cell.length_c   1.000
_cell.angle_alpha   90.00
_cell.angle_beta   90.00
_cell.angle_gamma   90.00
#
_symmetry.space_group_name_H-M   'P 1'
#
loop_
_entity.id
_entity.type
_entity.pdbx_description
1 polymer ?
#
loop_
_entity_poly.entity_id
_entity_poly.type
_entity_poly.pdbx_seq_one_letter_code
_entity_poly.pdbx_strand_id
1 'polypeptide(L)'
;MNLFDLTSRVAVVTGGNGGIGLGMARGLAGAGAAVVVAARNRAKSETAVAELASLGVRSAFISLDVADPASCRAMVDQTIDRFGRLDILVNNAGMSIRKPPEDYTVEEWHRVLDTNLTGALVCCQAAYPHMKGRSGGKIVNIGSMMAIFGAAYAAAYAASKGAIVQLSKSLATAWAKDNIQVNAVLPGWIDTALTIAAREQVPGLHERILRRTPVGRWGVPNDLAGIAVFRASSASDFVTGAAIPVDGGFSVEF
;
A
#
# COMPACT_ATOMS: atom_id res chain seq x y z
N MET A 1 19.55 19.29 -8.25
CA MET A 1 18.46 18.39 -8.71
C MET A 1 17.81 17.79 -7.45
N ASN A 2 16.50 17.95 -7.25
CA ASN A 2 15.80 17.33 -6.11
C ASN A 2 15.32 15.94 -6.52
N LEU A 3 16.03 14.90 -6.11
CA LEU A 3 15.72 13.51 -6.45
C LEU A 3 14.36 13.03 -5.91
N PHE A 4 13.80 13.73 -4.93
CA PHE A 4 12.55 13.41 -4.25
C PHE A 4 11.36 14.24 -4.75
N ASP A 5 11.56 15.10 -5.73
CA ASP A 5 10.51 15.91 -6.33
C ASP A 5 9.53 15.03 -7.13
N LEU A 6 8.26 15.15 -6.83
CA LEU A 6 7.17 14.46 -7.50
C LEU A 6 6.24 15.41 -8.26
N THR A 7 6.64 16.66 -8.44
CA THR A 7 5.90 17.63 -9.24
C THR A 7 5.57 17.06 -10.62
N SER A 8 4.35 17.27 -11.09
CA SER A 8 3.81 16.72 -12.34
C SER A 8 3.65 15.18 -12.39
N ARG A 9 3.83 14.46 -11.28
CA ARG A 9 3.48 13.05 -11.16
C ARG A 9 2.06 12.87 -10.63
N VAL A 10 1.44 11.76 -11.01
CA VAL A 10 0.11 11.37 -10.54
C VAL A 10 0.22 10.02 -9.82
N ALA A 11 -0.21 10.02 -8.57
CA ALA A 11 -0.21 8.84 -7.70
C ALA A 11 -1.63 8.37 -7.42
N VAL A 12 -1.87 7.08 -7.56
CA VAL A 12 -3.07 6.40 -7.04
C VAL A 12 -2.69 5.66 -5.75
N VAL A 13 -3.47 5.87 -4.69
CA VAL A 13 -3.32 5.15 -3.42
C VAL A 13 -4.62 4.38 -3.12
N THR A 14 -4.59 3.04 -3.24
CA THR A 14 -5.74 2.22 -2.86
C THR A 14 -5.87 2.15 -1.35
N GLY A 15 -7.09 2.35 -0.83
CA GLY A 15 -7.29 2.52 0.62
C GLY A 15 -6.63 3.80 1.17
N GLY A 16 -6.42 4.82 0.32
CA GLY A 16 -5.74 6.09 0.67
C GLY A 16 -6.54 7.03 1.57
N ASN A 17 -7.73 6.63 2.02
CA ASN A 17 -8.62 7.44 2.85
C ASN A 17 -8.41 7.24 4.36
N GLY A 18 -7.34 6.59 4.80
CA GLY A 18 -7.03 6.41 6.21
C GLY A 18 -5.80 5.55 6.47
N GLY A 19 -5.37 5.49 7.70
CA GLY A 19 -4.25 4.66 8.14
C GLY A 19 -2.99 4.88 7.31
N ILE A 20 -2.27 3.79 7.03
CA ILE A 20 -1.01 3.80 6.25
C ILE A 20 -1.22 4.47 4.89
N GLY A 21 -2.30 4.15 4.17
CA GLY A 21 -2.57 4.72 2.86
C GLY A 21 -2.67 6.24 2.87
N LEU A 22 -3.33 6.83 3.86
CA LEU A 22 -3.41 8.28 4.00
C LEU A 22 -2.05 8.89 4.41
N GLY A 23 -1.29 8.23 5.29
CA GLY A 23 0.06 8.66 5.63
C GLY A 23 0.98 8.72 4.41
N MET A 24 0.95 7.69 3.57
CA MET A 24 1.68 7.67 2.30
C MET A 24 1.18 8.74 1.33
N ALA A 25 -0.16 8.92 1.20
CA ALA A 25 -0.77 9.94 0.35
C ALA A 25 -0.32 11.36 0.73
N ARG A 26 -0.24 11.66 2.04
CA ARG A 26 0.31 12.93 2.56
C ARG A 26 1.77 13.14 2.14
N GLY A 27 2.60 12.11 2.27
CA GLY A 27 4.00 12.18 1.84
C GLY A 27 4.11 12.50 0.35
N LEU A 28 3.37 11.77 -0.49
CA LEU A 28 3.37 11.96 -1.94
C LEU A 28 2.86 13.37 -2.32
N ALA A 29 1.77 13.83 -1.71
CA ALA A 29 1.24 15.18 -1.91
C ALA A 29 2.24 16.26 -1.45
N GLY A 30 2.84 16.10 -0.26
CA GLY A 30 3.87 17.01 0.25
C GLY A 30 5.13 17.09 -0.62
N ALA A 31 5.40 16.06 -1.42
CA ALA A 31 6.47 16.04 -2.43
C ALA A 31 6.02 16.56 -3.82
N GLY A 32 4.77 17.04 -3.95
CA GLY A 32 4.26 17.70 -5.17
C GLY A 32 3.43 16.80 -6.10
N ALA A 33 3.20 15.53 -5.77
CA ALA A 33 2.38 14.65 -6.60
C ALA A 33 0.89 15.02 -6.52
N ALA A 34 0.20 14.96 -7.65
CA ALA A 34 -1.26 14.87 -7.64
C ALA A 34 -1.67 13.48 -7.10
N VAL A 35 -2.69 13.42 -6.24
CA VAL A 35 -3.06 12.19 -5.54
C VAL A 35 -4.51 11.79 -5.77
N VAL A 36 -4.71 10.57 -6.22
CA VAL A 36 -6.02 9.90 -6.30
C VAL A 36 -6.19 8.99 -5.09
N VAL A 37 -7.17 9.31 -4.27
CA VAL A 37 -7.63 8.45 -3.16
C VAL A 37 -8.64 7.47 -3.71
N ALA A 38 -8.27 6.19 -3.81
CA ALA A 38 -9.14 5.15 -4.35
C ALA A 38 -9.63 4.23 -3.22
N ALA A 39 -10.94 4.25 -2.92
CA ALA A 39 -11.52 3.49 -1.81
C ALA A 39 -13.05 3.37 -1.93
N ARG A 40 -13.67 2.54 -1.07
CA ARG A 40 -15.12 2.33 -1.07
C ARG A 40 -15.92 3.43 -0.35
N ASN A 41 -15.40 3.94 0.75
CA ASN A 41 -16.13 4.90 1.59
C ASN A 41 -15.95 6.33 1.05
N ARG A 42 -16.98 6.86 0.38
CA ARG A 42 -16.99 8.18 -0.24
C ARG A 42 -16.73 9.30 0.78
N ALA A 43 -17.50 9.37 1.85
CA ALA A 43 -17.41 10.48 2.82
C ALA A 43 -16.01 10.58 3.45
N LYS A 44 -15.45 9.44 3.89
CA LYS A 44 -14.08 9.38 4.42
C LYS A 44 -13.03 9.75 3.37
N SER A 45 -13.27 9.40 2.09
CA SER A 45 -12.35 9.70 1.00
C SER A 45 -12.40 11.18 0.61
N GLU A 46 -13.57 11.80 0.61
CA GLU A 46 -13.72 13.24 0.36
C GLU A 46 -13.03 14.08 1.43
N THR A 47 -13.09 13.66 2.71
CA THR A 47 -12.32 14.28 3.80
C THR A 47 -10.82 14.18 3.54
N ALA A 48 -10.32 13.00 3.15
CA ALA A 48 -8.91 12.81 2.83
C ALA A 48 -8.48 13.64 1.61
N VAL A 49 -9.31 13.73 0.58
CA VAL A 49 -9.05 14.57 -0.61
C VAL A 49 -8.96 16.05 -0.24
N ALA A 50 -9.88 16.56 0.60
CA ALA A 50 -9.84 17.95 1.05
C ALA A 50 -8.55 18.25 1.84
N GLU A 51 -8.12 17.33 2.69
CA GLU A 51 -6.85 17.43 3.41
C GLU A 51 -5.65 17.47 2.44
N LEU A 52 -5.59 16.55 1.47
CA LEU A 52 -4.49 16.51 0.51
C LEU A 52 -4.47 17.76 -0.38
N ALA A 53 -5.64 18.25 -0.78
CA ALA A 53 -5.76 19.48 -1.57
C ALA A 53 -5.25 20.71 -0.82
N SER A 54 -5.36 20.74 0.52
CA SER A 54 -4.81 21.84 1.35
C SER A 54 -3.28 21.92 1.32
N LEU A 55 -2.60 20.85 0.86
CA LEU A 55 -1.15 20.84 0.61
C LEU A 55 -0.77 21.47 -0.75
N GLY A 56 -1.73 22.01 -1.49
CA GLY A 56 -1.50 22.73 -2.75
C GLY A 56 -1.42 21.83 -4.00
N VAL A 57 -1.79 20.54 -3.89
CA VAL A 57 -1.77 19.59 -5.02
C VAL A 57 -3.18 19.26 -5.50
N ARG A 58 -3.30 18.87 -6.77
CA ARG A 58 -4.55 18.30 -7.29
C ARG A 58 -4.83 16.96 -6.61
N SER A 59 -6.03 16.81 -6.09
CA SER A 59 -6.46 15.55 -5.46
C SER A 59 -7.87 15.18 -5.89
N ALA A 60 -8.18 13.89 -5.98
CA ALA A 60 -9.50 13.40 -6.33
C ALA A 60 -9.82 12.09 -5.62
N PHE A 61 -11.10 11.84 -5.41
CA PHE A 61 -11.65 10.55 -5.02
C PHE A 61 -12.10 9.76 -6.25
N ILE A 62 -11.78 8.47 -6.28
CA ILE A 62 -12.33 7.49 -7.21
C ILE A 62 -12.85 6.30 -6.39
N SER A 63 -14.10 5.90 -6.65
CA SER A 63 -14.68 4.72 -5.99
C SER A 63 -13.96 3.47 -6.46
N LEU A 64 -13.53 2.62 -5.50
CA LEU A 64 -12.81 1.38 -5.79
C LEU A 64 -13.19 0.30 -4.80
N ASP A 65 -13.64 -0.84 -5.32
CA ASP A 65 -13.57 -2.13 -4.63
C ASP A 65 -12.46 -2.96 -5.29
N VAL A 66 -11.38 -3.20 -4.55
CA VAL A 66 -10.23 -3.95 -5.09
C VAL A 66 -10.53 -5.44 -5.31
N ALA A 67 -11.59 -5.97 -4.70
CA ALA A 67 -12.06 -7.33 -4.94
C ALA A 67 -12.84 -7.49 -6.25
N ASP A 68 -13.22 -6.37 -6.90
CA ASP A 68 -13.86 -6.36 -8.21
C ASP A 68 -12.86 -5.95 -9.31
N PRO A 69 -12.49 -6.87 -10.20
CA PRO A 69 -11.58 -6.60 -11.31
C PRO A 69 -12.06 -5.48 -12.27
N ALA A 70 -13.37 -5.32 -12.46
CA ALA A 70 -13.91 -4.25 -13.29
C ALA A 70 -13.72 -2.89 -12.62
N SER A 71 -13.95 -2.81 -11.30
CA SER A 71 -13.70 -1.61 -10.50
C SER A 71 -12.22 -1.20 -10.52
N CYS A 72 -11.29 -2.17 -10.47
CA CYS A 72 -9.86 -1.89 -10.55
C CYS A 72 -9.46 -1.26 -11.90
N ARG A 73 -9.96 -1.80 -13.00
CA ARG A 73 -9.74 -1.24 -14.35
C ARG A 73 -10.34 0.16 -14.47
N ALA A 74 -11.61 0.31 -14.12
CA ALA A 74 -12.31 1.59 -14.16
C ALA A 74 -11.63 2.69 -13.32
N MET A 75 -10.99 2.33 -12.20
CA MET A 75 -10.22 3.28 -11.39
C MET A 75 -9.01 3.82 -12.17
N VAL A 76 -8.29 2.98 -12.89
CA VAL A 76 -7.15 3.42 -13.71
C VAL A 76 -7.65 4.29 -14.87
N ASP A 77 -8.67 3.86 -15.60
CA ASP A 77 -9.25 4.62 -16.73
C ASP A 77 -9.70 6.02 -16.27
N GLN A 78 -10.45 6.12 -15.17
CA GLN A 78 -10.86 7.39 -14.59
C GLN A 78 -9.68 8.26 -14.13
N THR A 79 -8.58 7.64 -13.68
CA THR A 79 -7.35 8.38 -13.33
C THR A 79 -6.73 8.99 -14.59
N ILE A 80 -6.63 8.22 -15.67
CA ILE A 80 -6.10 8.70 -16.95
C ILE A 80 -7.00 9.82 -17.52
N ASP A 81 -8.32 9.63 -17.50
CA ASP A 81 -9.27 10.64 -18.00
C ASP A 81 -9.15 11.97 -17.25
N ARG A 82 -9.00 11.94 -15.92
CA ARG A 82 -8.97 13.14 -15.08
C ARG A 82 -7.61 13.84 -15.01
N PHE A 83 -6.54 13.06 -15.03
CA PHE A 83 -5.17 13.57 -14.80
C PHE A 83 -4.25 13.42 -16.01
N GLY A 84 -4.67 12.70 -17.04
CA GLY A 84 -3.91 12.46 -18.27
C GLY A 84 -2.76 11.47 -18.11
N ARG A 85 -2.51 10.93 -16.90
CA ARG A 85 -1.37 10.03 -16.61
C ARG A 85 -1.54 9.26 -15.30
N LEU A 86 -0.79 8.18 -15.17
CA LEU A 86 -0.58 7.46 -13.91
C LEU A 86 0.90 7.09 -13.81
N ASP A 87 1.60 7.63 -12.82
CA ASP A 87 3.05 7.42 -12.62
C ASP A 87 3.36 6.51 -11.42
N ILE A 88 2.51 6.58 -10.40
CA ILE A 88 2.75 5.93 -9.11
C ILE A 88 1.48 5.20 -8.69
N LEU A 89 1.61 3.88 -8.43
CA LEU A 89 0.54 3.07 -7.88
C LEU A 89 0.95 2.52 -6.52
N VAL A 90 0.19 2.87 -5.48
CA VAL A 90 0.35 2.30 -4.13
C VAL A 90 -0.80 1.34 -3.86
N ASN A 91 -0.53 0.04 -3.90
CA ASN A 91 -1.47 -1.00 -3.54
C ASN A 91 -1.45 -1.19 -2.02
N ASN A 92 -2.28 -0.41 -1.31
CA ASN A 92 -2.36 -0.43 0.15
C ASN A 92 -3.68 -1.01 0.67
N ALA A 93 -4.75 -1.03 -0.12
CA ALA A 93 -6.01 -1.63 0.29
C ALA A 93 -5.80 -3.06 0.80
N GLY A 94 -6.41 -3.38 1.94
CA GLY A 94 -6.24 -4.69 2.54
C GLY A 94 -7.16 -4.90 3.73
N MET A 95 -7.33 -6.17 4.10
CA MET A 95 -8.11 -6.61 5.24
C MET A 95 -7.49 -7.81 5.92
N SER A 96 -7.93 -8.09 7.15
CA SER A 96 -7.58 -9.31 7.89
C SER A 96 -8.83 -9.87 8.56
N ILE A 97 -8.96 -11.18 8.55
CA ILE A 97 -9.87 -11.94 9.39
C ILE A 97 -8.99 -12.63 10.43
N ARG A 98 -9.33 -12.52 11.71
CA ARG A 98 -8.55 -13.11 12.81
C ARG A 98 -9.32 -14.21 13.47
N LYS A 99 -8.79 -15.44 13.34
CA LYS A 99 -9.30 -16.66 13.99
C LYS A 99 -8.25 -17.78 13.86
N PRO A 100 -8.38 -18.88 14.60
CA PRO A 100 -7.56 -20.07 14.45
C PRO A 100 -7.59 -20.58 12.99
N PRO A 101 -6.50 -21.14 12.45
CA PRO A 101 -6.44 -21.61 11.07
C PRO A 101 -7.52 -22.66 10.72
N GLU A 102 -7.82 -23.56 11.64
CA GLU A 102 -8.82 -24.63 11.49
C GLU A 102 -10.26 -24.12 11.35
N ASP A 103 -10.52 -22.89 11.80
CA ASP A 103 -11.85 -22.28 11.77
C ASP A 103 -12.13 -21.45 10.51
N TYR A 104 -11.13 -21.26 9.63
CA TYR A 104 -11.36 -20.52 8.39
C TYR A 104 -12.27 -21.27 7.44
N THR A 105 -13.27 -20.58 6.90
CA THR A 105 -13.96 -21.08 5.71
C THR A 105 -13.18 -20.74 4.46
N VAL A 106 -13.42 -21.48 3.38
CA VAL A 106 -12.79 -21.24 2.07
C VAL A 106 -13.17 -19.86 1.55
N GLU A 107 -14.41 -19.41 1.79
CA GLU A 107 -14.91 -18.09 1.38
C GLU A 107 -14.18 -16.96 2.12
N GLU A 108 -13.93 -17.11 3.42
CA GLU A 108 -13.16 -16.12 4.20
C GLU A 108 -11.70 -16.07 3.74
N TRP A 109 -11.12 -17.23 3.43
CA TRP A 109 -9.79 -17.32 2.84
C TRP A 109 -9.73 -16.55 1.52
N HIS A 110 -10.63 -16.84 0.58
CA HIS A 110 -10.70 -16.16 -0.71
C HIS A 110 -10.92 -14.67 -0.55
N ARG A 111 -11.82 -14.24 0.34
CA ARG A 111 -12.09 -12.82 0.60
C ARG A 111 -10.84 -12.05 1.03
N VAL A 112 -9.96 -12.65 1.83
CA VAL A 112 -8.69 -12.02 2.22
C VAL A 112 -7.71 -12.00 1.05
N LEU A 113 -7.57 -13.10 0.32
CA LEU A 113 -6.67 -13.18 -0.84
C LEU A 113 -7.11 -12.27 -1.99
N ASP A 114 -8.39 -12.21 -2.29
CA ASP A 114 -8.94 -11.38 -3.36
C ASP A 114 -8.71 -9.90 -3.07
N THR A 115 -8.92 -9.49 -1.81
CA THR A 115 -8.68 -8.10 -1.41
C THR A 115 -7.18 -7.76 -1.39
N ASN A 116 -6.34 -8.61 -0.78
CA ASN A 116 -4.96 -8.24 -0.46
C ASN A 116 -3.96 -8.55 -1.59
N LEU A 117 -4.28 -9.51 -2.46
CA LEU A 117 -3.37 -10.04 -3.47
C LEU A 117 -3.94 -9.90 -4.89
N THR A 118 -5.10 -10.51 -5.18
CA THR A 118 -5.70 -10.50 -6.51
C THR A 118 -6.00 -9.07 -6.97
N GLY A 119 -6.59 -8.25 -6.08
CA GLY A 119 -6.86 -6.84 -6.37
C GLY A 119 -5.61 -6.04 -6.69
N ALA A 120 -4.52 -6.26 -5.94
CA ALA A 120 -3.24 -5.61 -6.23
C ALA A 120 -2.69 -6.03 -7.60
N LEU A 121 -2.77 -7.31 -7.96
CA LEU A 121 -2.37 -7.80 -9.28
C LEU A 121 -3.19 -7.11 -10.39
N VAL A 122 -4.51 -7.06 -10.25
CA VAL A 122 -5.40 -6.45 -11.27
C VAL A 122 -5.13 -4.96 -11.41
N CYS A 123 -4.92 -4.23 -10.30
CA CYS A 123 -4.51 -2.82 -10.35
C CYS A 123 -3.16 -2.65 -11.07
N CYS A 124 -2.18 -3.51 -10.80
CA CYS A 124 -0.89 -3.50 -11.50
C CYS A 124 -1.04 -3.76 -13.01
N GLN A 125 -1.86 -4.76 -13.38
CA GLN A 125 -2.13 -5.08 -14.79
C GLN A 125 -2.82 -3.93 -15.52
N ALA A 126 -3.78 -3.27 -14.89
CA ALA A 126 -4.47 -2.11 -15.46
C ALA A 126 -3.54 -0.90 -15.62
N ALA A 127 -2.65 -0.65 -14.66
CA ALA A 127 -1.69 0.46 -14.71
C ALA A 127 -0.56 0.25 -15.74
N TYR A 128 -0.14 -1.00 -15.95
CA TYR A 128 1.03 -1.34 -16.76
C TYR A 128 1.06 -0.70 -18.17
N PRO A 129 0.02 -0.79 -19.01
CA PRO A 129 0.09 -0.22 -20.36
C PRO A 129 0.27 1.30 -20.34
N HIS A 130 -0.31 1.99 -19.37
CA HIS A 130 -0.19 3.45 -19.22
C HIS A 130 1.19 3.87 -18.73
N MET A 131 1.80 3.12 -17.82
CA MET A 131 3.16 3.35 -17.34
C MET A 131 4.18 3.06 -18.44
N LYS A 132 4.09 1.91 -19.11
CA LYS A 132 4.96 1.52 -20.23
C LYS A 132 4.92 2.54 -21.37
N GLY A 133 3.73 3.02 -21.74
CA GLY A 133 3.55 4.01 -22.82
C GLY A 133 4.13 5.41 -22.51
N ARG A 134 4.63 5.65 -21.27
CA ARG A 134 5.10 6.97 -20.81
C ARG A 134 6.49 6.98 -20.18
N SER A 135 7.38 6.11 -20.56
CA SER A 135 8.74 6.03 -20.03
C SER A 135 8.89 5.43 -18.62
N GLY A 136 7.92 4.69 -18.12
CA GLY A 136 8.04 3.95 -16.87
C GLY A 136 7.04 4.34 -15.77
N GLY A 137 7.22 3.75 -14.61
CA GLY A 137 6.34 3.97 -13.45
C GLY A 137 6.89 3.36 -12.15
N LYS A 138 6.24 3.68 -11.05
CA LYS A 138 6.58 3.18 -9.71
C LYS A 138 5.38 2.47 -9.10
N ILE A 139 5.57 1.22 -8.70
CA ILE A 139 4.55 0.42 -8.02
C ILE A 139 5.06 0.07 -6.62
N VAL A 140 4.26 0.40 -5.62
CA VAL A 140 4.53 0.13 -4.21
C VAL A 140 3.42 -0.77 -3.67
N ASN A 141 3.74 -2.01 -3.38
CA ASN A 141 2.83 -2.97 -2.78
C ASN A 141 3.01 -2.99 -1.26
N ILE A 142 1.93 -2.89 -0.49
CA ILE A 142 2.00 -2.91 0.96
C ILE A 142 1.91 -4.35 1.47
N GLY A 143 3.07 -4.86 1.90
CA GLY A 143 3.21 -6.11 2.60
C GLY A 143 2.84 -6.00 4.08
N SER A 144 3.60 -6.69 4.93
CA SER A 144 3.47 -6.68 6.39
C SER A 144 4.67 -7.43 6.99
N MET A 145 4.91 -7.28 8.29
CA MET A 145 5.77 -8.20 9.04
C MET A 145 5.28 -9.66 8.95
N MET A 146 3.98 -9.86 8.69
CA MET A 146 3.43 -11.21 8.45
C MET A 146 3.88 -11.83 7.11
N ALA A 147 4.63 -11.11 6.28
CA ALA A 147 5.34 -11.70 5.14
C ALA A 147 6.63 -12.44 5.56
N ILE A 148 7.11 -12.17 6.76
CA ILE A 148 8.35 -12.74 7.33
C ILE A 148 8.00 -13.67 8.51
N PHE A 149 7.04 -13.28 9.34
CA PHE A 149 6.65 -13.99 10.55
C PHE A 149 5.25 -14.58 10.44
N GLY A 150 5.02 -15.72 11.10
CA GLY A 150 3.69 -16.28 11.26
C GLY A 150 2.91 -15.61 12.40
N ALA A 151 1.59 -15.70 12.33
CA ALA A 151 0.68 -15.38 13.42
C ALA A 151 -0.43 -16.43 13.49
N ALA A 152 -0.58 -17.08 14.63
CA ALA A 152 -1.51 -18.20 14.82
C ALA A 152 -2.99 -17.83 14.54
N TYR A 153 -3.30 -16.55 14.54
CA TYR A 153 -4.67 -16.02 14.36
C TYR A 153 -4.88 -15.29 13.01
N ALA A 154 -3.96 -15.39 12.07
CA ALA A 154 -4.02 -14.58 10.83
C ALA A 154 -3.46 -15.32 9.61
N ALA A 155 -3.80 -16.61 9.45
CA ALA A 155 -3.22 -17.47 8.41
C ALA A 155 -3.44 -16.92 6.99
N ALA A 156 -4.68 -16.57 6.61
CA ALA A 156 -4.99 -16.03 5.29
C ALA A 156 -4.29 -14.68 5.03
N TYR A 157 -4.23 -13.82 6.06
CA TYR A 157 -3.53 -12.53 5.96
C TYR A 157 -2.02 -12.75 5.74
N ALA A 158 -1.38 -13.61 6.54
CA ALA A 158 0.05 -13.91 6.41
C ALA A 158 0.38 -14.49 5.03
N ALA A 159 -0.42 -15.44 4.56
CA ALA A 159 -0.28 -16.01 3.21
C ALA A 159 -0.38 -14.92 2.14
N SER A 160 -1.39 -14.03 2.21
CA SER A 160 -1.56 -12.93 1.26
C SER A 160 -0.37 -11.95 1.28
N LYS A 161 0.20 -11.67 2.47
CA LYS A 161 1.32 -10.73 2.62
C LYS A 161 2.68 -11.35 2.22
N GLY A 162 2.85 -12.65 2.38
CA GLY A 162 3.98 -13.39 1.79
C GLY A 162 3.89 -13.41 0.27
N ALA A 163 2.71 -13.70 -0.26
CA ALA A 163 2.46 -13.74 -1.71
C ALA A 163 2.68 -12.37 -2.38
N ILE A 164 2.30 -11.24 -1.75
CA ILE A 164 2.50 -9.90 -2.31
C ILE A 164 3.99 -9.56 -2.49
N VAL A 165 4.86 -10.07 -1.62
CA VAL A 165 6.32 -9.91 -1.77
C VAL A 165 6.83 -10.66 -3.00
N GLN A 166 6.40 -11.91 -3.21
CA GLN A 166 6.81 -12.68 -4.39
C GLN A 166 6.20 -12.12 -5.68
N LEU A 167 4.94 -11.66 -5.64
CA LEU A 167 4.33 -10.94 -6.75
C LEU A 167 5.15 -9.69 -7.13
N SER A 168 5.59 -8.91 -6.15
CA SER A 168 6.41 -7.71 -6.38
C SER A 168 7.72 -8.06 -7.09
N LYS A 169 8.40 -9.13 -6.70
CA LYS A 169 9.64 -9.60 -7.36
C LYS A 169 9.38 -10.05 -8.80
N SER A 170 8.31 -10.81 -9.04
CA SER A 170 7.95 -11.29 -10.38
C SER A 170 7.63 -10.14 -11.33
N LEU A 171 6.83 -9.17 -10.87
CA LEU A 171 6.51 -7.98 -11.67
C LEU A 171 7.74 -7.09 -11.89
N ALA A 172 8.60 -6.93 -10.89
CA ALA A 172 9.86 -6.20 -11.00
C ALA A 172 10.75 -6.78 -12.11
N THR A 173 10.92 -8.09 -12.13
CA THR A 173 11.71 -8.79 -13.15
C THR A 173 11.09 -8.64 -14.54
N ALA A 174 9.77 -8.80 -14.65
CA ALA A 174 9.08 -8.75 -15.95
C ALA A 174 9.08 -7.35 -16.57
N TRP A 175 8.97 -6.29 -15.75
CA TRP A 175 8.72 -4.92 -16.20
C TRP A 175 9.91 -3.97 -16.08
N ALA A 176 11.06 -4.42 -15.58
CA ALA A 176 12.28 -3.64 -15.49
C ALA A 176 12.71 -3.05 -16.86
N LYS A 177 12.56 -3.84 -17.93
CA LYS A 177 12.85 -3.40 -19.31
C LYS A 177 11.96 -2.24 -19.80
N ASP A 178 10.78 -2.06 -19.20
CA ASP A 178 9.86 -0.97 -19.50
C ASP A 178 10.01 0.20 -18.50
N ASN A 179 11.12 0.22 -17.73
CA ASN A 179 11.43 1.21 -16.70
C ASN A 179 10.35 1.31 -15.61
N ILE A 180 9.72 0.19 -15.23
CA ILE A 180 8.74 0.13 -14.14
C ILE A 180 9.38 -0.57 -12.94
N GLN A 181 9.57 0.16 -11.85
CA GLN A 181 10.08 -0.38 -10.59
C GLN A 181 8.90 -0.84 -9.71
N VAL A 182 8.97 -2.10 -9.28
CA VAL A 182 7.94 -2.69 -8.40
C VAL A 182 8.59 -3.15 -7.12
N ASN A 183 8.11 -2.66 -5.98
CA ASN A 183 8.68 -2.99 -4.69
C ASN A 183 7.59 -3.20 -3.62
N ALA A 184 7.94 -3.93 -2.57
CA ALA A 184 7.11 -4.10 -1.40
C ALA A 184 7.64 -3.23 -0.23
N VAL A 185 6.74 -2.61 0.51
CA VAL A 185 7.02 -2.03 1.83
C VAL A 185 6.37 -2.94 2.87
N LEU A 186 7.12 -3.27 3.92
CA LEU A 186 6.67 -4.15 5.01
C LEU A 186 6.50 -3.31 6.29
N PRO A 187 5.32 -2.73 6.53
CA PRO A 187 5.08 -1.99 7.76
C PRO A 187 5.16 -2.89 8.98
N GLY A 188 5.74 -2.36 10.05
CA GLY A 188 5.61 -2.91 11.39
C GLY A 188 4.21 -2.70 11.97
N TRP A 189 4.14 -2.56 13.27
CA TRP A 189 2.89 -2.33 13.98
C TRP A 189 2.56 -0.83 13.99
N ILE A 190 1.72 -0.42 13.05
CA ILE A 190 1.31 0.98 12.85
C ILE A 190 -0.07 1.19 13.47
N ASP A 191 -0.25 2.29 14.18
CA ASP A 191 -1.53 2.65 14.82
C ASP A 191 -2.58 3.05 13.79
N THR A 192 -3.51 2.15 13.54
CA THR A 192 -4.57 2.24 12.52
C THR A 192 -5.83 1.53 13.02
N ALA A 193 -6.97 1.75 12.38
CA ALA A 193 -8.20 1.04 12.70
C ALA A 193 -8.01 -0.49 12.67
N LEU A 194 -7.19 -1.02 11.75
CA LEU A 194 -6.91 -2.46 11.65
C LEU A 194 -6.17 -2.98 12.89
N THR A 195 -5.22 -2.23 13.42
CA THR A 195 -4.40 -2.63 14.55
C THR A 195 -5.05 -2.28 15.90
N ILE A 196 -5.92 -1.29 15.96
CA ILE A 196 -6.81 -1.04 17.12
C ILE A 196 -7.69 -2.28 17.33
N ALA A 197 -8.38 -2.75 16.29
CA ALA A 197 -9.16 -3.98 16.37
C ALA A 197 -8.30 -5.21 16.73
N ALA A 198 -7.04 -5.26 16.30
CA ALA A 198 -6.13 -6.34 16.69
C ALA A 198 -5.80 -6.31 18.18
N ARG A 199 -5.59 -5.14 18.78
CA ARG A 199 -5.34 -4.99 20.23
C ARG A 199 -6.52 -5.43 21.07
N GLU A 200 -7.75 -5.19 20.58
CA GLU A 200 -8.98 -5.62 21.26
C GLU A 200 -9.19 -7.14 21.17
N GLN A 201 -8.81 -7.76 20.04
CA GLN A 201 -9.06 -9.17 19.76
C GLN A 201 -7.97 -10.12 20.26
N VAL A 202 -6.75 -9.61 20.49
CA VAL A 202 -5.58 -10.43 20.87
C VAL A 202 -5.03 -9.97 22.21
N PRO A 203 -5.32 -10.69 23.32
CA PRO A 203 -4.84 -10.32 24.65
C PRO A 203 -3.32 -10.20 24.72
N GLY A 204 -2.81 -9.17 25.43
CA GLY A 204 -1.39 -8.91 25.62
C GLY A 204 -0.63 -8.50 24.35
N LEU A 205 -1.34 -8.19 23.26
CA LEU A 205 -0.68 -7.80 22.00
C LEU A 205 0.10 -6.50 22.15
N HIS A 206 -0.45 -5.50 22.83
CA HIS A 206 0.15 -4.19 23.01
C HIS A 206 1.54 -4.27 23.66
N GLU A 207 1.62 -4.90 24.81
CA GLU A 207 2.84 -5.06 25.60
C GLU A 207 3.90 -5.89 24.85
N ARG A 208 3.45 -6.96 24.18
CA ARG A 208 4.32 -7.82 23.38
C ARG A 208 4.95 -7.05 22.21
N ILE A 209 4.18 -6.18 21.54
CA ILE A 209 4.67 -5.36 20.44
C ILE A 209 5.66 -4.32 20.94
N LEU A 210 5.35 -3.60 22.01
CA LEU A 210 6.27 -2.60 22.59
C LEU A 210 7.57 -3.23 23.02
N ARG A 211 7.53 -4.39 23.68
CA ARG A 211 8.73 -5.09 24.15
C ARG A 211 9.66 -5.51 22.99
N ARG A 212 9.09 -5.88 21.84
CA ARG A 212 9.84 -6.34 20.66
C ARG A 212 10.18 -5.23 19.68
N THR A 213 9.71 -4.01 19.87
CA THR A 213 9.99 -2.89 18.97
C THR A 213 11.08 -1.99 19.60
N PRO A 214 12.34 -2.01 19.12
CA PRO A 214 13.44 -1.24 19.74
C PRO A 214 13.17 0.26 19.84
N VAL A 215 12.41 0.84 18.89
CA VAL A 215 11.99 2.26 18.96
C VAL A 215 11.01 2.53 20.11
N GLY A 216 10.48 1.51 20.77
CA GLY A 216 9.68 1.61 22.00
C GLY A 216 8.28 2.19 21.82
N ARG A 217 7.76 2.27 20.60
CA ARG A 217 6.41 2.76 20.29
C ARG A 217 5.78 2.03 19.13
N TRP A 218 4.47 2.13 19.05
CA TRP A 218 3.77 1.86 17.79
C TRP A 218 4.16 2.93 16.76
N GLY A 219 4.28 2.50 15.50
CA GLY A 219 4.42 3.43 14.41
C GLY A 219 3.11 4.20 14.19
N VAL A 220 3.22 5.35 13.53
CA VAL A 220 2.06 6.13 13.09
C VAL A 220 2.00 6.15 11.56
N PRO A 221 0.84 6.40 10.93
CA PRO A 221 0.72 6.45 9.48
C PRO A 221 1.78 7.32 8.79
N ASN A 222 2.19 8.41 9.42
CA ASN A 222 3.18 9.33 8.88
C ASN A 222 4.61 8.75 8.85
N ASP A 223 4.92 7.72 9.63
CA ASP A 223 6.21 7.01 9.56
C ASP A 223 6.43 6.33 8.18
N LEU A 224 5.33 6.12 7.42
CA LEU A 224 5.38 5.54 6.07
C LEU A 224 5.46 6.62 4.94
N ALA A 225 5.37 7.92 5.28
CA ALA A 225 5.40 8.99 4.29
C ALA A 225 6.74 9.07 3.54
N GLY A 226 7.86 9.03 4.28
CA GLY A 226 9.20 9.13 3.70
C GLY A 226 9.55 7.99 2.75
N ILE A 227 9.21 6.74 3.12
CA ILE A 227 9.45 5.59 2.24
C ILE A 227 8.55 5.65 0.99
N ALA A 228 7.32 6.17 1.09
CA ALA A 228 6.46 6.37 -0.06
C ALA A 228 7.08 7.35 -1.08
N VAL A 229 7.59 8.48 -0.61
CA VAL A 229 8.28 9.47 -1.45
C VAL A 229 9.54 8.88 -2.09
N PHE A 230 10.39 8.21 -1.29
CA PHE A 230 11.58 7.55 -1.81
C PHE A 230 11.25 6.54 -2.92
N ARG A 231 10.26 5.67 -2.67
CA ARG A 231 9.89 4.63 -3.64
C ARG A 231 9.19 5.17 -4.89
N ALA A 232 8.57 6.35 -4.80
CA ALA A 232 7.88 7.02 -5.90
C ALA A 232 8.80 7.91 -6.76
N SER A 233 9.96 8.28 -6.25
CA SER A 233 10.86 9.28 -6.83
C SER A 233 12.01 8.66 -7.63
N SER A 234 12.77 9.51 -8.33
CA SER A 234 13.98 9.13 -9.06
C SER A 234 15.11 8.67 -8.14
N ALA A 235 15.06 9.01 -6.84
CA ALA A 235 16.01 8.50 -5.84
C ALA A 235 16.02 6.96 -5.74
N SER A 236 14.99 6.28 -6.25
CA SER A 236 14.86 4.83 -6.23
C SER A 236 14.85 4.16 -7.61
N ASP A 237 15.35 4.81 -8.66
CA ASP A 237 15.28 4.27 -10.03
C ASP A 237 16.02 2.93 -10.18
N PHE A 238 17.08 2.71 -9.39
CA PHE A 238 17.82 1.44 -9.41
C PHE A 238 17.37 0.44 -8.35
N VAL A 239 16.22 0.67 -7.69
CA VAL A 239 15.68 -0.21 -6.65
C VAL A 239 14.37 -0.83 -7.13
N THR A 240 14.43 -2.11 -7.52
CA THR A 240 13.26 -2.89 -7.94
C THR A 240 13.30 -4.30 -7.34
N GLY A 241 12.16 -4.90 -7.07
CA GLY A 241 12.03 -6.24 -6.46
C GLY A 241 12.36 -6.29 -4.96
N ALA A 242 12.63 -5.15 -4.33
CA ALA A 242 12.98 -5.09 -2.91
C ALA A 242 11.73 -5.22 -2.01
N ALA A 243 11.92 -5.86 -0.84
CA ALA A 243 10.96 -5.87 0.26
C ALA A 243 11.60 -5.14 1.46
N ILE A 244 11.08 -3.97 1.80
CA ILE A 244 11.71 -3.04 2.74
C ILE A 244 10.90 -2.95 4.03
N PRO A 245 11.41 -3.44 5.18
CA PRO A 245 10.81 -3.21 6.49
C PRO A 245 10.80 -1.72 6.87
N VAL A 246 9.67 -1.27 7.44
CA VAL A 246 9.51 0.02 8.09
C VAL A 246 8.78 -0.24 9.40
N ASP A 247 9.50 -0.69 10.42
CA ASP A 247 8.95 -1.45 11.53
C ASP A 247 9.54 -1.06 12.92
N GLY A 248 10.36 -0.03 12.98
CA GLY A 248 10.99 0.39 14.24
C GLY A 248 11.96 -0.62 14.83
N GLY A 249 12.49 -1.53 13.99
CA GLY A 249 13.43 -2.58 14.40
C GLY A 249 12.75 -3.89 14.85
N PHE A 250 11.42 -4.00 14.76
CA PHE A 250 10.67 -5.19 15.19
C PHE A 250 11.17 -6.50 14.54
N SER A 251 11.60 -6.45 13.28
CA SER A 251 12.03 -7.64 12.54
C SER A 251 13.46 -8.08 12.83
N VAL A 252 14.28 -7.23 13.44
CA VAL A 252 15.71 -7.51 13.74
C VAL A 252 15.98 -7.70 15.22
N GLU A 253 15.00 -7.47 16.07
CA GLU A 253 15.08 -7.75 17.51
C GLU A 253 14.97 -9.26 17.74
N PHE A 254 15.92 -9.75 18.54
CA PHE A 254 16.06 -11.16 18.96
C PHE A 254 15.38 -11.45 20.29
#